data_a902dedf37ba05b531a25f95d55ef8f8
#
_entry.id   a902dedf37ba05b531a25f95d55ef8f8
#
_cell.length_a   1.000
_cell.length_b   1.000
_cell.length_c   1.000
_cell.angle_alpha   90.00
_cell.angle_beta   90.00
_cell.angle_gamma   90.00
#
_symmetry.space_group_name_H-M   'P 1'
#
loop_
_entity.id
_entity.type
_entity.pdbx_description
1 polymer ?
#
loop_
_entity_poly.entity_id
_entity_poly.type
_entity_poly.pdbx_seq_one_letter_code
_entity_poly.pdbx_strand_id
1 'polypeptide(L)'
;MQSRPFALLPLALLASGCSYHFEIVATERSDRLVFEPAKKTGSGCFSDFSVRSEAGVVMWKVSAERYLPPPCDSKFPIVYGVKPRGMTEVVKPLALRTDVTYKVKGWDGDSYSGTFRFRRGIVVENIPEPH
;
A
#
# COMPACT_ATOMS: atom_id res chain seq x y z
N MET A 1 16.19 12.89 -54.92
CA MET A 1 16.23 12.73 -54.47
C MET A 1 15.92 12.61 -53.28
N GLN A 2 15.65 12.74 -52.63
CA GLN A 2 15.62 12.62 -51.61
C GLN A 2 14.79 12.08 -50.75
N SER A 3 14.74 11.73 -50.17
CA SER A 3 14.10 11.13 -49.46
C SER A 3 13.88 11.41 -48.23
N ARG A 4 13.42 11.52 -47.64
CA ARG A 4 13.28 11.73 -46.56
C ARG A 4 12.68 11.04 -45.56
N PRO A 5 12.66 10.80 -44.82
CA PRO A 5 12.35 10.10 -43.96
C PRO A 5 11.53 10.49 -42.94
N PHE A 6 11.21 10.36 -42.39
CA PHE A 6 10.54 10.53 -41.56
C PHE A 6 10.28 10.01 -40.44
N ALA A 7 10.31 9.99 -39.85
CA ALA A 7 10.31 9.82 -38.88
C ALA A 7 9.28 9.54 -38.09
N LEU A 8 9.14 9.12 -37.66
CA LEU A 8 8.27 8.78 -37.00
C LEU A 8 8.21 8.68 -35.73
N LEU A 9 7.99 8.88 -35.16
CA LEU A 9 7.93 8.86 -34.02
C LEU A 9 7.20 8.18 -33.16
N PRO A 10 7.31 7.83 -32.39
CA PRO A 10 6.83 7.03 -31.64
C PRO A 10 6.00 7.42 -30.63
N LEU A 11 5.61 7.54 -30.40
CA LEU A 11 4.84 7.85 -29.62
C LEU A 11 4.40 7.01 -28.68
N ALA A 12 4.54 6.29 -28.57
CA ALA A 12 4.10 5.36 -27.87
C ALA A 12 4.15 5.57 -26.51
N LEU A 13 4.84 5.75 -26.19
CA LEU A 13 5.06 5.95 -25.03
C LEU A 13 3.99 6.11 -24.22
N LEU A 14 3.33 6.30 -24.38
CA LEU A 14 2.39 6.64 -23.74
C LEU A 14 1.68 5.73 -23.09
N ALA A 15 1.72 4.95 -23.23
CA ALA A 15 0.93 4.04 -22.74
C ALA A 15 1.09 3.90 -21.38
N SER A 16 1.74 4.24 -21.02
CA SER A 16 1.95 4.08 -19.87
C SER A 16 1.00 3.93 -18.96
N GLY A 17 0.86 3.32 -18.52
CA GLY A 17 0.23 2.92 -17.62
C GLY A 17 -0.38 3.67 -16.87
N CYS A 18 -1.07 3.53 -16.39
CA CYS A 18 -1.71 4.35 -15.70
C CYS A 18 -1.99 3.95 -14.36
N SER A 19 -1.20 3.24 -13.69
CA SER A 19 -1.39 3.00 -12.28
C SER A 19 -0.92 4.24 -11.54
N TYR A 20 -1.67 4.58 -10.51
CA TYR A 20 -1.36 5.73 -9.70
C TYR A 20 -0.75 5.28 -8.39
N HIS A 21 -0.05 6.18 -7.75
CA HIS A 21 0.51 5.93 -6.44
C HIS A 21 -0.16 6.84 -5.43
N PHE A 22 -0.62 6.25 -4.33
CA PHE A 22 -1.32 6.97 -3.28
C PHE A 22 -0.62 6.75 -1.96
N GLU A 23 -0.73 7.74 -1.09
CA GLU A 23 -0.12 7.66 0.22
C GLU A 23 -1.06 7.04 1.24
N ILE A 24 -0.52 6.17 2.09
CA ILE A 24 -1.25 5.58 3.21
C ILE A 24 -0.83 6.31 4.47
N VAL A 25 -1.79 6.61 5.32
CA VAL A 25 -1.50 7.13 6.65
C VAL A 25 -1.94 6.11 7.68
N ALA A 26 -1.19 6.03 8.77
CA ALA A 26 -1.48 5.15 9.88
C ALA A 26 -2.02 6.00 11.03
N THR A 27 -3.07 5.51 11.67
CA THR A 27 -3.64 6.19 12.83
C THR A 27 -3.94 5.15 13.89
N GLU A 28 -3.99 5.60 15.12
CA GLU A 28 -4.34 4.73 16.22
C GLU A 28 -5.77 5.05 16.64
N ARG A 29 -6.62 4.02 16.69
CA ARG A 29 -8.01 4.17 17.09
C ARG A 29 -8.37 3.00 17.99
N SER A 30 -8.82 3.31 19.19
CA SER A 30 -9.26 2.29 20.12
C SER A 30 -8.22 1.17 20.29
N ASP A 31 -6.98 1.57 20.46
CA ASP A 31 -5.85 0.66 20.63
C ASP A 31 -5.56 -0.19 19.41
N ARG A 32 -6.05 0.22 18.23
CA ARG A 32 -5.77 -0.48 17.00
C ARG A 32 -5.03 0.44 16.05
N LEU A 33 -4.13 -0.15 15.29
CA LEU A 33 -3.43 0.57 14.23
C LEU A 33 -4.23 0.43 12.95
N VAL A 34 -4.69 1.55 12.42
CA VAL A 34 -5.57 1.57 11.26
C VAL A 34 -4.91 2.29 10.12
N PHE A 35 -5.00 1.72 8.94
CA PHE A 35 -4.43 2.30 7.72
C PHE A 35 -5.55 2.84 6.84
N GLU A 36 -5.34 4.05 6.34
CA GLU A 36 -6.30 4.73 5.47
C GLU A 36 -5.54 5.51 4.41
N PRO A 37 -6.17 5.83 3.28
CA PRO A 37 -5.49 6.68 2.31
C PRO A 37 -5.40 8.11 2.84
N ALA A 38 -4.31 8.79 2.52
CA ALA A 38 -4.14 10.17 2.93
C ALA A 38 -5.21 11.06 2.30
N LYS A 39 -5.66 10.70 1.10
CA LYS A 39 -6.74 11.39 0.43
C LYS A 39 -7.79 10.37 0.05
N LYS A 40 -9.05 10.77 0.09
CA LYS A 40 -10.09 9.87 -0.34
C LYS A 40 -9.86 9.45 -1.76
N THR A 41 -9.86 8.17 -1.98
CA THR A 41 -9.75 7.60 -3.33
C THR A 41 -10.84 6.56 -3.48
N GLY A 42 -11.24 6.31 -4.71
CA GLY A 42 -12.10 5.18 -4.95
C GLY A 42 -11.24 3.96 -4.99
N SER A 43 -11.18 3.23 -3.91
CA SER A 43 -10.30 2.09 -3.86
C SER A 43 -10.99 0.82 -4.35
N GLY A 44 -10.25 -0.01 -5.01
CA GLY A 44 -10.68 -1.35 -5.35
C GLY A 44 -10.37 -2.29 -4.21
N CYS A 45 -10.42 -3.57 -4.51
CA CYS A 45 -10.13 -4.61 -3.54
C CYS A 45 -8.64 -4.91 -3.60
N PHE A 46 -7.97 -4.86 -2.45
CA PHE A 46 -6.55 -5.15 -2.42
C PHE A 46 -6.29 -6.63 -2.70
N SER A 47 -5.28 -6.90 -3.48
CA SER A 47 -4.78 -8.25 -3.67
C SER A 47 -3.56 -8.50 -2.80
N ASP A 48 -2.89 -7.45 -2.35
CA ASP A 48 -1.73 -7.56 -1.46
C ASP A 48 -1.73 -6.39 -0.49
N PHE A 49 -1.37 -6.66 0.74
CA PHE A 49 -1.19 -5.63 1.74
C PHE A 49 -0.15 -6.11 2.74
N SER A 50 0.85 -5.29 3.02
CA SER A 50 1.92 -5.74 3.90
C SER A 50 2.51 -4.58 4.70
N VAL A 51 3.06 -4.93 5.84
CA VAL A 51 3.83 -4.01 6.70
C VAL A 51 5.18 -4.65 6.92
N ARG A 52 6.24 -3.89 6.71
CA ARG A 52 7.58 -4.39 6.95
C ARG A 52 8.41 -3.36 7.69
N SER A 53 9.40 -3.81 8.39
CA SER A 53 10.30 -2.91 9.08
C SER A 53 11.26 -2.27 8.08
N GLU A 54 11.92 -1.21 8.51
CA GLU A 54 12.91 -0.56 7.68
C GLU A 54 14.05 -1.51 7.33
N ALA A 55 14.32 -2.47 8.21
CA ALA A 55 15.34 -3.47 7.96
C ALA A 55 14.90 -4.55 6.98
N GLY A 56 13.65 -4.50 6.52
CA GLY A 56 13.15 -5.44 5.52
C GLY A 56 12.43 -6.64 6.08
N VAL A 57 12.20 -6.70 7.38
CA VAL A 57 11.47 -7.81 7.98
C VAL A 57 10.00 -7.62 7.75
N VAL A 58 9.33 -8.62 7.18
CA VAL A 58 7.89 -8.56 6.97
C VAL A 58 7.21 -8.79 8.30
N MET A 59 6.48 -7.78 8.77
CA MET A 59 5.80 -7.83 10.06
C MET A 59 4.40 -8.39 9.94
N TRP A 60 3.78 -8.23 8.79
CA TRP A 60 2.44 -8.73 8.52
C TRP A 60 2.20 -8.68 7.03
N LYS A 61 1.60 -9.73 6.48
CA LYS A 61 1.29 -9.74 5.07
C LYS A 61 0.04 -10.55 4.81
N VAL A 62 -0.88 -9.96 4.04
CA VAL A 62 -2.07 -10.65 3.57
C VAL A 62 -2.10 -10.54 2.06
N SER A 63 -2.64 -11.57 1.42
CA SER A 63 -2.66 -11.67 -0.03
C SER A 63 -3.89 -12.44 -0.47
N ALA A 64 -4.46 -12.05 -1.59
CA ALA A 64 -5.59 -12.76 -2.17
C ALA A 64 -5.07 -13.75 -3.19
N GLU A 65 -5.51 -15.01 -3.12
CA GLU A 65 -5.07 -16.02 -4.07
C GLU A 65 -5.72 -15.83 -5.42
N ARG A 66 -6.83 -15.13 -5.48
CA ARG A 66 -7.52 -14.87 -6.72
C ARG A 66 -8.13 -13.50 -6.64
N TYR A 67 -8.49 -13.00 -7.79
CA TYR A 67 -9.11 -11.69 -7.87
C TYR A 67 -10.37 -11.63 -6.98
N LEU A 68 -10.47 -10.57 -6.21
CA LEU A 68 -11.62 -10.35 -5.35
C LEU A 68 -12.46 -9.23 -5.96
N PRO A 69 -13.59 -9.58 -6.58
CA PRO A 69 -14.44 -8.54 -7.14
C PRO A 69 -15.20 -7.81 -6.04
N PRO A 70 -15.58 -6.55 -6.26
CA PRO A 70 -16.44 -5.85 -5.30
C PRO A 70 -17.80 -6.54 -5.23
N PRO A 71 -18.43 -6.51 -4.06
CA PRO A 71 -17.95 -5.92 -2.83
C PRO A 71 -16.98 -6.85 -2.13
N CYS A 72 -16.00 -6.26 -1.46
CA CYS A 72 -15.00 -7.03 -0.76
C CYS A 72 -14.66 -6.37 0.57
N ASP A 73 -13.98 -7.12 1.44
CA ASP A 73 -13.53 -6.58 2.71
C ASP A 73 -12.07 -6.13 2.66
N SER A 74 -11.37 -6.47 1.57
CA SER A 74 -9.96 -6.10 1.44
C SER A 74 -9.84 -4.69 0.87
N LYS A 75 -10.30 -3.72 1.62
CA LYS A 75 -10.24 -2.32 1.25
C LYS A 75 -10.10 -1.48 2.49
N PHE A 76 -9.75 -0.21 2.32
CA PHE A 76 -9.63 0.69 3.47
C PHE A 76 -10.95 0.86 4.21
N PRO A 77 -10.91 1.00 5.51
CA PRO A 77 -9.71 1.01 6.36
C PRO A 77 -9.22 -0.42 6.62
N ILE A 78 -7.93 -0.58 6.70
CA ILE A 78 -7.34 -1.87 7.02
C ILE A 78 -6.71 -1.78 8.40
N VAL A 79 -6.99 -2.75 9.25
CA VAL A 79 -6.48 -2.77 10.61
C VAL A 79 -5.32 -3.74 10.68
N TYR A 80 -4.21 -3.29 11.25
CA TYR A 80 -3.03 -4.14 11.39
C TYR A 80 -3.39 -5.42 12.14
N GLY A 81 -3.03 -6.54 11.55
CA GLY A 81 -3.26 -7.84 12.18
C GLY A 81 -4.67 -8.40 12.03
N VAL A 82 -5.56 -7.68 11.37
CA VAL A 82 -6.91 -8.18 11.13
C VAL A 82 -7.03 -8.55 9.65
N LYS A 83 -7.03 -9.84 9.38
CA LYS A 83 -7.06 -10.33 8.00
C LYS A 83 -8.42 -10.04 7.37
N PRO A 84 -8.47 -9.31 6.24
CA PRO A 84 -9.72 -9.10 5.55
C PRO A 84 -10.27 -10.43 5.03
N ARG A 85 -11.58 -10.54 4.99
CA ARG A 85 -12.21 -11.75 4.49
C ARG A 85 -11.84 -11.92 3.02
N GLY A 86 -11.51 -13.13 2.63
CA GLY A 86 -11.11 -13.43 1.25
C GLY A 86 -9.61 -13.37 1.03
N MET A 87 -8.86 -12.90 2.00
CA MET A 87 -7.40 -12.88 1.90
C MET A 87 -6.78 -13.96 2.77
N THR A 88 -5.57 -14.34 2.42
CA THR A 88 -4.78 -15.31 3.18
C THR A 88 -3.70 -14.55 3.93
N GLU A 89 -3.51 -14.91 5.19
CA GLU A 89 -2.44 -14.32 5.98
C GLU A 89 -1.14 -15.06 5.67
N VAL A 90 -0.28 -14.43 4.90
CA VAL A 90 0.99 -15.02 4.48
C VAL A 90 2.00 -14.94 5.61
N VAL A 91 2.00 -13.81 6.32
CA VAL A 91 2.85 -13.63 7.49
C VAL A 91 1.94 -13.13 8.61
N LYS A 92 1.88 -13.88 9.70
CA LYS A 92 1.06 -13.50 10.85
C LYS A 92 1.63 -12.24 11.49
N PRO A 93 0.79 -11.42 12.10
CA PRO A 93 1.26 -10.15 12.61
C PRO A 93 2.24 -10.33 13.77
N LEU A 94 3.36 -9.66 13.65
CA LEU A 94 4.35 -9.58 14.69
C LEU A 94 4.15 -8.30 15.46
N ALA A 95 4.57 -8.29 16.72
CA ALA A 95 4.43 -7.10 17.54
C ALA A 95 5.30 -5.98 16.98
N LEU A 96 4.73 -4.81 16.85
CA LEU A 96 5.46 -3.64 16.40
C LEU A 96 6.13 -2.98 17.60
N ARG A 97 7.28 -2.39 17.36
CA ARG A 97 8.11 -1.85 18.44
C ARG A 97 8.21 -0.34 18.33
N THR A 98 8.37 0.29 19.47
CA THR A 98 8.57 1.74 19.54
C THR A 98 9.88 2.12 18.87
N ASP A 99 9.87 3.25 18.20
CA ASP A 99 11.04 3.82 17.56
C ASP A 99 11.64 3.00 16.43
N VAL A 100 10.86 2.08 15.90
CA VAL A 100 11.22 1.38 14.67
C VAL A 100 10.36 1.95 13.56
N THR A 101 10.96 2.22 12.43
CA THR A 101 10.25 2.74 11.27
C THR A 101 9.71 1.58 10.45
N TYR A 102 8.45 1.67 10.07
CA TYR A 102 7.77 0.63 9.30
C TYR A 102 7.25 1.21 8.00
N LYS A 103 7.21 0.36 6.98
CA LYS A 103 6.65 0.72 5.69
C LYS A 103 5.44 -0.14 5.43
N VAL A 104 4.39 0.49 4.93
CA VAL A 104 3.17 -0.22 4.58
C VAL A 104 2.97 -0.09 3.08
N LYS A 105 2.53 -1.16 2.45
CA LYS A 105 2.28 -1.19 1.01
C LYS A 105 0.99 -1.94 0.73
N GLY A 106 0.28 -1.48 -0.29
CA GLY A 106 -0.91 -2.16 -0.76
C GLY A 106 -1.01 -2.06 -2.27
N TRP A 107 -1.74 -2.99 -2.87
CA TRP A 107 -1.96 -3.03 -4.31
C TRP A 107 -3.40 -3.42 -4.60
N ASP A 108 -4.09 -2.60 -5.36
CA ASP A 108 -5.46 -2.90 -5.82
C ASP A 108 -5.62 -2.61 -7.31
N GLY A 109 -4.51 -2.59 -8.04
CA GLY A 109 -4.43 -2.08 -9.40
C GLY A 109 -3.67 -0.78 -9.40
N ASP A 110 -3.72 -0.06 -8.30
CA ASP A 110 -2.89 1.10 -8.03
C ASP A 110 -2.01 0.76 -6.85
N SER A 111 -0.91 1.45 -6.70
CA SER A 111 -0.01 1.21 -5.59
C SER A 111 -0.26 2.20 -4.47
N TYR A 112 -0.12 1.72 -3.25
CA TYR A 112 -0.28 2.52 -2.05
C TYR A 112 0.92 2.28 -1.15
N SER A 113 1.43 3.31 -0.53
CA SER A 113 2.49 3.14 0.44
C SER A 113 2.48 4.23 1.48
N GLY A 114 3.10 3.94 2.61
CA GLY A 114 3.27 4.90 3.67
C GLY A 114 4.39 4.46 4.58
N THR A 115 4.85 5.39 5.40
CA THR A 115 5.90 5.13 6.36
C THR A 115 5.46 5.71 7.69
N PHE A 116 5.63 4.95 8.75
CA PHE A 116 5.21 5.38 10.07
C PHE A 116 6.09 4.76 11.15
N ARG A 117 5.99 5.31 12.34
CA ARG A 117 6.61 4.71 13.52
C ARG A 117 5.82 5.11 14.75
N PHE A 118 6.01 4.36 15.83
CA PHE A 118 5.44 4.73 17.11
C PHE A 118 6.48 5.53 17.88
N ARG A 119 6.03 6.62 18.45
CA ARG A 119 6.87 7.40 19.33
C ARG A 119 6.34 7.22 20.74
N ARG A 120 7.23 6.98 21.68
CA ARG A 120 6.85 6.94 23.09
C ARG A 120 5.61 6.12 23.33
N GLY A 121 5.66 4.88 22.93
CA GLY A 121 4.54 3.98 23.16
C GLY A 121 3.60 3.93 21.98
N ILE A 122 2.46 4.59 22.08
CA ILE A 122 1.42 4.41 21.08
C ILE A 122 1.17 5.61 20.19
N VAL A 123 1.99 6.63 20.27
CA VAL A 123 1.78 7.80 19.40
C VAL A 123 2.31 7.45 18.01
N VAL A 124 1.39 7.45 17.05
CA VAL A 124 1.75 7.13 15.66
C VAL A 124 2.24 8.40 14.96
N GLU A 125 3.39 8.29 14.35
CA GLU A 125 3.93 9.39 13.57
C GLU A 125 4.06 8.91 12.14
N ASN A 126 3.38 9.58 11.21
CA ASN A 126 3.52 9.30 9.80
C ASN A 126 4.67 10.13 9.25
N ILE A 127 5.52 9.47 8.49
CA ILE A 127 6.72 10.11 7.95
C ILE A 127 6.47 10.37 6.48
N PRO A 128 6.54 11.63 6.04
CA PRO A 128 6.29 11.93 4.64
C PRO A 128 7.28 11.20 3.74
N GLU A 129 6.79 10.69 2.63
CA GLU A 129 7.66 10.03 1.69
C GLU A 129 8.34 11.07 0.81
N PRO A 130 9.60 10.85 0.45
CA PRO A 130 10.28 11.78 -0.42
C PRO A 130 9.67 11.71 -1.81
N HIS A 131 9.71 12.81 -2.52
CA HIS A 131 9.20 12.88 -3.88
C HIS A 131 10.31 12.70 -4.89
#